data_dccd0686c2f5f558def1de27c93d5733
#
_entry.id   dccd0686c2f5f558def1de27c93d5733
#
_cell.length_a   1.000
_cell.length_b   1.000
_cell.length_c   1.000
_cell.angle_alpha   90.00
_cell.angle_beta   90.00
_cell.angle_gamma   90.00
#
_symmetry.space_group_name_H-M   'P 1'
#
loop_
_entity.id
_entity.type
_entity.pdbx_description
1 polymer ?
#
loop_
_entity_poly.entity_id
_entity_poly.type
_entity_poly.pdbx_seq_one_letter_code
_entity_poly.pdbx_strand_id
1 'polypeptide(L)'
;AASELKPRFIALASSPIPYMNGTDFPAIAEVTEQDTGIPTFAVPTNGMHDYVRGAGMALEAIAEHFVLPKSHAEDVSNKNTEEKGRNRLVNLLGVTPLDFGPLDHAETMKRSLEQYGWQINSMWAMGDSLDQLSKSADAAVNVVVSSVGLRAAKVLQRKFGTPYVVGAPVGRFTEKLSEAMEAAVSGEKEDNVVYAACRMSAENLQDVNDTKESPSHRVEMTLIGEPVTMGSLAAAIELQYSRSVRV
;
A
#
# COMPACT_ATOMS: atom_id res chain seq x y z
N ALA A 1 -22.24 24.62 5.41
CA ALA A 1 -21.56 23.32 5.51
C ALA A 1 -20.17 23.45 6.15
N ALA A 2 -19.20 24.23 5.58
CA ALA A 2 -17.83 24.34 6.13
C ALA A 2 -17.80 24.84 7.59
N SER A 3 -18.61 25.86 7.92
CA SER A 3 -18.71 26.41 9.28
C SER A 3 -19.36 25.46 10.29
N GLU A 4 -20.22 24.56 9.84
CA GLU A 4 -20.91 23.56 10.68
C GLU A 4 -20.05 22.31 10.88
N LEU A 5 -19.50 21.78 9.78
CA LEU A 5 -18.73 20.51 9.80
C LEU A 5 -17.30 20.69 10.28
N LYS A 6 -16.73 21.89 10.12
CA LYS A 6 -15.34 22.21 10.46
C LYS A 6 -14.37 21.14 9.97
N PRO A 7 -14.40 20.78 8.67
CA PRO A 7 -13.56 19.71 8.15
C PRO A 7 -12.09 20.13 8.18
N ARG A 8 -11.19 19.17 8.25
CA ARG A 8 -9.74 19.41 8.20
C ARG A 8 -9.25 19.66 6.78
N PHE A 9 -9.99 19.21 5.78
CA PHE A 9 -9.78 19.47 4.36
C PHE A 9 -11.07 19.27 3.58
N ILE A 10 -11.10 19.75 2.35
CA ILE A 10 -12.17 19.53 1.38
C ILE A 10 -11.57 18.88 0.13
N ALA A 11 -12.09 17.74 -0.29
CA ALA A 11 -11.72 17.11 -1.54
C ALA A 11 -12.88 17.18 -2.53
N LEU A 12 -12.63 17.76 -3.70
CA LEU A 12 -13.61 17.88 -4.78
C LEU A 12 -13.43 16.74 -5.77
N ALA A 13 -14.36 15.79 -5.79
CA ALA A 13 -14.36 14.66 -6.73
C ALA A 13 -15.36 14.94 -7.86
N SER A 14 -14.93 14.76 -9.11
CA SER A 14 -15.79 14.95 -10.28
C SER A 14 -16.64 13.70 -10.55
N SER A 15 -17.84 13.93 -11.11
CA SER A 15 -18.70 12.92 -11.72
C SER A 15 -18.74 13.08 -13.25
N PRO A 16 -19.37 12.15 -14.01
CA PRO A 16 -19.35 12.21 -15.47
C PRO A 16 -19.86 13.53 -16.05
N ILE A 17 -20.95 14.10 -15.54
CA ILE A 17 -21.56 15.30 -16.12
C ILE A 17 -20.64 16.54 -15.98
N PRO A 18 -20.17 16.92 -14.80
CA PRO A 18 -19.21 18.02 -14.66
C PRO A 18 -17.94 17.82 -15.44
N TYR A 19 -17.44 16.56 -15.52
CA TYR A 19 -16.26 16.24 -16.33
C TYR A 19 -16.49 16.51 -17.83
N MET A 20 -17.63 16.07 -18.37
CA MET A 20 -17.98 16.29 -19.78
C MET A 20 -18.22 17.77 -20.09
N ASN A 21 -18.71 18.54 -19.16
CA ASN A 21 -18.92 19.98 -19.29
C ASN A 21 -17.62 20.79 -19.14
N GLY A 22 -16.49 20.15 -18.88
CA GLY A 22 -15.21 20.84 -18.71
C GLY A 22 -15.15 21.70 -17.43
N THR A 23 -15.84 21.31 -16.36
CA THR A 23 -15.80 22.01 -15.08
C THR A 23 -14.37 22.04 -14.52
N ASP A 24 -13.85 23.24 -14.25
CA ASP A 24 -12.51 23.44 -13.69
C ASP A 24 -12.52 23.23 -12.17
N PHE A 25 -12.41 21.98 -11.73
CA PHE A 25 -12.35 21.63 -10.31
C PHE A 25 -11.12 22.19 -9.58
N PRO A 26 -9.93 22.25 -10.18
CA PRO A 26 -8.79 22.95 -9.59
C PRO A 26 -9.08 24.40 -9.26
N ALA A 27 -9.65 25.18 -10.19
CA ALA A 27 -10.02 26.56 -9.94
C ALA A 27 -11.11 26.70 -8.84
N ILE A 28 -12.10 25.79 -8.83
CA ILE A 28 -13.12 25.77 -7.77
C ILE A 28 -12.48 25.44 -6.41
N ALA A 29 -11.51 24.53 -6.36
CA ALA A 29 -10.80 24.18 -5.14
C ALA A 29 -10.05 25.40 -4.57
N GLU A 30 -9.34 26.13 -5.43
CA GLU A 30 -8.59 27.32 -5.04
C GLU A 30 -9.52 28.41 -4.45
N VAL A 31 -10.63 28.71 -5.13
CA VAL A 31 -11.63 29.67 -4.63
C VAL A 31 -12.23 29.19 -3.31
N THR A 32 -12.56 27.90 -3.20
CA THR A 32 -13.13 27.34 -1.97
C THR A 32 -12.16 27.44 -0.80
N GLU A 33 -10.86 27.20 -1.04
CA GLU A 33 -9.82 27.34 -0.02
C GLU A 33 -9.65 28.80 0.42
N GLN A 34 -9.65 29.75 -0.54
CA GLN A 34 -9.59 31.19 -0.24
C GLN A 34 -10.79 31.67 0.60
N ASP A 35 -12.00 31.20 0.27
CA ASP A 35 -13.22 31.61 0.96
C ASP A 35 -13.37 30.98 2.34
N THR A 36 -12.89 29.78 2.54
CA THR A 36 -13.11 29.01 3.79
C THR A 36 -11.90 28.96 4.71
N GLY A 37 -10.70 29.18 4.19
CA GLY A 37 -9.43 28.96 4.90
C GLY A 37 -9.14 27.48 5.18
N ILE A 38 -9.89 26.55 4.56
CA ILE A 38 -9.72 25.10 4.74
C ILE A 38 -8.97 24.54 3.54
N PRO A 39 -7.88 23.76 3.74
CA PRO A 39 -7.16 23.13 2.65
C PRO A 39 -8.11 22.40 1.70
N THR A 40 -8.12 22.78 0.43
CA THR A 40 -9.05 22.26 -0.57
C THR A 40 -8.30 21.83 -1.82
N PHE A 41 -8.57 20.65 -2.33
CA PHE A 41 -7.95 20.12 -3.55
C PHE A 41 -8.93 19.34 -4.41
N ALA A 42 -8.64 19.28 -5.72
CA ALA A 42 -9.40 18.49 -6.66
C ALA A 42 -8.82 17.07 -6.77
N VAL A 43 -9.71 16.08 -6.77
CA VAL A 43 -9.39 14.70 -7.14
C VAL A 43 -9.96 14.48 -8.55
N PRO A 44 -9.12 14.33 -9.59
CA PRO A 44 -9.56 14.34 -10.98
C PRO A 44 -10.24 13.02 -11.39
N THR A 45 -11.26 12.63 -10.65
CA THR A 45 -12.16 11.53 -10.99
C THR A 45 -13.09 11.96 -12.13
N ASN A 46 -13.69 11.01 -12.84
CA ASN A 46 -14.66 11.29 -13.88
C ASN A 46 -15.88 10.38 -13.86
N GLY A 47 -15.95 9.46 -12.90
CA GLY A 47 -17.03 8.48 -12.76
C GLY A 47 -17.07 7.40 -13.86
N MET A 48 -16.09 7.37 -14.78
CA MET A 48 -16.01 6.40 -15.88
C MET A 48 -14.90 5.36 -15.68
N HIS A 49 -14.08 5.52 -14.67
CA HIS A 49 -13.03 4.58 -14.29
C HIS A 49 -13.47 3.72 -13.11
N ASP A 50 -12.72 2.63 -12.90
CA ASP A 50 -12.94 1.75 -11.76
C ASP A 50 -12.62 2.43 -10.41
N TYR A 51 -13.05 1.76 -9.37
CA TYR A 51 -12.82 2.15 -7.99
C TYR A 51 -11.31 2.24 -7.64
N VAL A 52 -10.48 1.32 -8.13
CA VAL A 52 -9.04 1.28 -7.84
C VAL A 52 -8.38 2.60 -8.24
N ARG A 53 -8.75 3.10 -9.44
CA ARG A 53 -8.22 4.37 -9.93
C ARG A 53 -8.71 5.54 -9.10
N GLY A 54 -10.00 5.62 -8.80
CA GLY A 54 -10.57 6.73 -8.01
C GLY A 54 -10.02 6.78 -6.59
N ALA A 55 -10.02 5.66 -5.89
CA ALA A 55 -9.48 5.57 -4.54
C ALA A 55 -7.96 5.82 -4.53
N GLY A 56 -7.22 5.29 -5.53
CA GLY A 56 -5.80 5.56 -5.68
C GLY A 56 -5.47 7.05 -5.87
N MET A 57 -6.28 7.77 -6.65
CA MET A 57 -6.14 9.23 -6.81
C MET A 57 -6.40 9.98 -5.50
N ALA A 58 -7.37 9.55 -4.70
CA ALA A 58 -7.64 10.15 -3.41
C ALA A 58 -6.46 9.95 -2.42
N LEU A 59 -5.91 8.74 -2.34
CA LEU A 59 -4.74 8.47 -1.51
C LEU A 59 -3.48 9.22 -2.01
N GLU A 60 -3.30 9.34 -3.32
CA GLU A 60 -2.26 10.15 -3.95
C GLU A 60 -2.37 11.62 -3.50
N ALA A 61 -3.56 12.20 -3.57
CA ALA A 61 -3.80 13.57 -3.16
C ALA A 61 -3.53 13.78 -1.65
N ILE A 62 -3.94 12.83 -0.81
CA ILE A 62 -3.63 12.87 0.63
C ILE A 62 -2.10 12.82 0.85
N ALA A 63 -1.37 11.97 0.13
CA ALA A 63 0.09 11.89 0.23
C ALA A 63 0.78 13.18 -0.22
N GLU A 64 0.27 13.82 -1.26
CA GLU A 64 0.82 15.09 -1.76
C GLU A 64 0.62 16.25 -0.78
N HIS A 65 -0.57 16.37 -0.18
CA HIS A 65 -0.95 17.55 0.57
C HIS A 65 -0.66 17.44 2.08
N PHE A 66 -0.69 16.24 2.66
CA PHE A 66 -0.68 16.11 4.12
C PHE A 66 0.50 15.37 4.72
N VAL A 67 1.27 14.62 3.94
CA VAL A 67 2.47 13.98 4.48
C VAL A 67 3.58 15.02 4.65
N LEU A 68 4.03 15.15 5.89
CA LEU A 68 5.09 16.07 6.28
C LEU A 68 6.47 15.44 6.04
N PRO A 69 7.52 16.25 5.82
CA PRO A 69 8.90 15.76 5.84
C PRO A 69 9.19 14.99 7.14
N LYS A 70 10.17 14.07 7.08
CA LYS A 70 10.61 13.32 8.26
C LYS A 70 10.80 14.27 9.42
N SER A 71 10.18 13.97 10.55
CA SER A 71 10.48 14.65 11.79
C SER A 71 11.94 14.38 12.09
N HIS A 72 12.78 15.41 11.99
CA HIS A 72 14.11 15.35 12.58
C HIS A 72 13.89 15.16 14.08
N ALA A 73 13.93 13.92 14.54
CA ALA A 73 14.21 13.65 15.93
C ALA A 73 15.56 14.34 16.18
N GLU A 74 15.52 15.46 16.90
CA GLU A 74 16.70 16.20 17.31
C GLU A 74 17.73 15.18 17.77
N ASP A 75 18.96 15.33 17.28
CA ASP A 75 20.15 14.61 17.69
C ASP A 75 20.19 14.45 19.21
N VAL A 76 19.59 13.41 19.73
CA VAL A 76 20.02 12.89 21.02
C VAL A 76 21.26 12.07 20.72
N SER A 77 22.39 12.82 20.65
CA SER A 77 23.73 12.29 20.67
C SER A 77 23.91 11.44 21.93
N ASN A 78 23.54 10.19 21.89
CA ASN A 78 24.03 9.19 22.81
C ASN A 78 24.77 8.12 21.96
N LYS A 79 26.02 8.47 21.66
CA LYS A 79 27.01 7.61 21.02
C LYS A 79 27.50 6.55 22.01
N ASN A 80 26.67 5.60 22.39
CA ASN A 80 27.17 4.38 23.04
C ASN A 80 26.05 3.35 23.09
N THR A 81 25.75 2.70 21.96
CA THR A 81 25.33 1.30 21.93
C THR A 81 25.40 0.83 20.48
N GLU A 82 26.22 -0.17 20.22
CA GLU A 82 26.47 -0.80 18.91
C GLU A 82 25.30 -1.68 18.41
N GLU A 83 24.09 -1.38 18.78
CA GLU A 83 22.87 -1.81 18.11
C GLU A 83 22.24 -0.58 17.46
N LYS A 84 22.66 -0.25 16.24
CA LYS A 84 21.86 0.53 15.32
C LYS A 84 20.56 -0.26 15.09
N GLY A 85 19.56 -0.05 15.94
CA GLY A 85 18.21 -0.52 15.72
C GLY A 85 17.78 -0.01 14.34
N ARG A 86 17.82 -0.86 13.29
CA ARG A 86 17.34 -0.52 11.98
C ARG A 86 15.93 -0.01 12.16
N ASN A 87 15.64 1.19 11.63
CA ASN A 87 14.27 1.68 11.61
C ASN A 87 13.37 0.62 10.94
N ARG A 88 12.47 0.02 11.70
CA ARG A 88 11.53 -1.02 11.23
C ARG A 88 10.09 -0.50 11.17
N LEU A 89 9.93 0.81 11.02
CA LEU A 89 8.63 1.42 10.80
C LEU A 89 8.16 1.17 9.38
N VAL A 90 6.89 0.75 9.23
CA VAL A 90 6.27 0.44 7.95
C VAL A 90 4.91 1.10 7.81
N ASN A 91 4.60 1.61 6.61
CA ASN A 91 3.25 2.03 6.25
C ASN A 91 2.56 0.91 5.46
N LEU A 92 1.30 0.63 5.78
CA LEU A 92 0.40 -0.21 4.97
C LEU A 92 -0.45 0.69 4.06
N LEU A 93 -0.29 0.56 2.75
CA LEU A 93 -0.95 1.41 1.76
C LEU A 93 -2.01 0.63 0.99
N GLY A 94 -3.24 1.19 0.94
CA GLY A 94 -4.34 0.59 0.20
C GLY A 94 -5.19 -0.38 1.02
N VAL A 95 -5.23 -0.22 2.35
CA VAL A 95 -6.09 -1.02 3.24
C VAL A 95 -7.51 -0.48 3.16
N THR A 96 -8.21 -0.75 2.07
CA THR A 96 -9.57 -0.23 1.85
C THR A 96 -10.64 -1.16 2.37
N PRO A 97 -11.79 -0.64 2.83
CA PRO A 97 -12.90 -1.48 3.28
C PRO A 97 -13.44 -2.41 2.19
N LEU A 98 -13.33 -2.00 0.92
CA LEU A 98 -13.83 -2.82 -0.19
C LEU A 98 -12.95 -4.04 -0.44
N ASP A 99 -11.62 -3.91 -0.29
CA ASP A 99 -10.68 -5.01 -0.52
C ASP A 99 -10.50 -5.89 0.72
N PHE A 100 -10.54 -5.30 1.91
CA PHE A 100 -10.21 -6.01 3.17
C PHE A 100 -11.38 -6.14 4.13
N GLY A 101 -12.55 -5.58 3.83
CA GLY A 101 -13.75 -5.70 4.65
C GLY A 101 -13.60 -5.07 6.04
N PRO A 102 -13.95 -5.78 7.13
CA PRO A 102 -13.94 -5.20 8.47
C PRO A 102 -12.52 -4.92 8.98
N LEU A 103 -12.40 -3.99 9.93
CA LEU A 103 -11.15 -3.52 10.53
C LEU A 103 -10.29 -4.67 11.11
N ASP A 104 -10.90 -5.75 11.57
CA ASP A 104 -10.21 -6.92 12.12
C ASP A 104 -9.23 -7.56 11.12
N HIS A 105 -9.52 -7.50 9.83
CA HIS A 105 -8.61 -8.00 8.79
C HIS A 105 -7.35 -7.12 8.69
N ALA A 106 -7.51 -5.79 8.80
CA ALA A 106 -6.40 -4.86 8.83
C ALA A 106 -5.51 -5.08 10.07
N GLU A 107 -6.11 -5.30 11.23
CA GLU A 107 -5.40 -5.65 12.46
C GLU A 107 -4.67 -7.00 12.36
N THR A 108 -5.22 -7.94 11.61
CA THR A 108 -4.54 -9.23 11.35
C THR A 108 -3.30 -9.06 10.48
N MET A 109 -3.37 -8.22 9.43
CA MET A 109 -2.19 -7.89 8.61
C MET A 109 -1.09 -7.23 9.45
N LYS A 110 -1.48 -6.29 10.30
CA LYS A 110 -0.56 -5.64 11.25
C LYS A 110 0.16 -6.67 12.12
N ARG A 111 -0.58 -7.54 12.81
CA ARG A 111 0.00 -8.59 13.67
C ARG A 111 0.92 -9.54 12.90
N SER A 112 0.58 -9.84 11.65
CA SER A 112 1.42 -10.70 10.80
C SER A 112 2.80 -10.09 10.55
N LEU A 113 2.89 -8.79 10.33
CA LEU A 113 4.16 -8.08 10.16
C LEU A 113 4.91 -7.87 11.47
N GLU A 114 4.18 -7.63 12.57
CA GLU A 114 4.77 -7.49 13.91
C GLU A 114 5.49 -8.77 14.35
N GLN A 115 5.05 -9.96 13.93
CA GLN A 115 5.74 -11.24 14.20
C GLN A 115 7.15 -11.29 13.59
N TYR A 116 7.42 -10.52 12.55
CA TYR A 116 8.73 -10.37 11.91
C TYR A 116 9.49 -9.13 12.37
N GLY A 117 9.02 -8.48 13.45
CA GLY A 117 9.69 -7.33 14.09
C GLY A 117 9.42 -5.99 13.41
N TRP A 118 8.45 -5.90 12.48
CA TRP A 118 8.03 -4.64 11.90
C TRP A 118 7.02 -3.92 12.81
N GLN A 119 7.08 -2.60 12.85
CA GLN A 119 6.14 -1.76 13.59
C GLN A 119 5.32 -0.93 12.61
N ILE A 120 4.00 -0.93 12.74
CA ILE A 120 3.13 -0.17 11.85
C ILE A 120 3.20 1.30 12.24
N ASN A 121 3.68 2.13 11.32
CA ASN A 121 3.71 3.57 11.43
C ASN A 121 2.37 4.19 11.03
N SER A 122 1.83 3.77 9.88
CA SER A 122 0.52 4.22 9.41
C SER A 122 -0.18 3.16 8.57
N MET A 123 -1.53 3.19 8.61
CA MET A 123 -2.40 2.30 7.85
C MET A 123 -3.38 3.14 7.03
N TRP A 124 -3.23 3.11 5.71
CA TRP A 124 -3.89 4.03 4.78
C TRP A 124 -5.21 3.47 4.27
N ALA A 125 -6.21 4.30 4.32
CA ALA A 125 -7.61 4.17 3.96
C ALA A 125 -8.50 3.58 5.06
N MET A 126 -7.98 2.86 6.03
CA MET A 126 -8.75 2.30 7.13
C MET A 126 -7.88 2.21 8.38
N GLY A 127 -8.38 2.70 9.51
CA GLY A 127 -7.76 2.53 10.84
C GLY A 127 -7.07 3.77 11.41
N ASP A 128 -6.46 4.63 10.58
CA ASP A 128 -5.68 5.76 11.07
C ASP A 128 -6.31 7.14 10.82
N SER A 129 -5.93 8.08 11.67
CA SER A 129 -6.28 9.49 11.52
C SER A 129 -5.35 10.20 10.52
N LEU A 130 -5.77 11.37 10.02
CA LEU A 130 -4.93 12.22 9.17
C LEU A 130 -3.62 12.63 9.86
N ASP A 131 -3.63 12.79 11.18
CA ASP A 131 -2.42 13.12 11.96
C ASP A 131 -1.41 11.97 11.95
N GLN A 132 -1.89 10.72 11.95
CA GLN A 132 -1.02 9.57 11.82
C GLN A 132 -0.50 9.44 10.38
N LEU A 133 -1.37 9.63 9.38
CA LEU A 133 -0.97 9.61 7.97
C LEU A 133 0.07 10.68 7.65
N SER A 134 0.00 11.86 8.29
CA SER A 134 0.97 12.94 8.07
C SER A 134 2.41 12.57 8.43
N LYS A 135 2.61 11.56 9.29
CA LYS A 135 3.92 11.03 9.72
C LYS A 135 4.44 9.90 8.83
N SER A 136 3.78 9.62 7.71
CA SER A 136 4.16 8.49 6.86
C SER A 136 5.58 8.58 6.29
N ALA A 137 6.18 9.77 6.24
CA ALA A 137 7.58 9.93 5.84
C ALA A 137 8.58 9.28 6.82
N ASP A 138 8.21 9.04 8.08
CA ASP A 138 9.09 8.46 9.10
C ASP A 138 9.33 6.96 8.88
N ALA A 139 8.49 6.28 8.08
CA ALA A 139 8.64 4.88 7.79
C ALA A 139 9.90 4.56 6.99
N ALA A 140 10.47 3.39 7.24
CA ALA A 140 11.61 2.86 6.48
C ALA A 140 11.19 2.29 5.13
N VAL A 141 9.97 1.74 5.04
CA VAL A 141 9.43 1.10 3.84
C VAL A 141 7.91 1.24 3.79
N ASN A 142 7.34 1.25 2.58
CA ASN A 142 5.91 1.18 2.33
C ASN A 142 5.54 -0.21 1.82
N VAL A 143 4.48 -0.81 2.34
CA VAL A 143 3.89 -2.05 1.83
C VAL A 143 2.58 -1.73 1.14
N VAL A 144 2.52 -1.98 -0.15
CA VAL A 144 1.31 -1.82 -0.97
C VAL A 144 0.53 -3.13 -0.92
N VAL A 145 -0.55 -3.15 -0.15
CA VAL A 145 -1.36 -4.35 0.08
C VAL A 145 -2.49 -4.54 -0.92
N SER A 146 -2.85 -3.48 -1.65
CA SER A 146 -3.74 -3.51 -2.82
C SER A 146 -3.32 -2.46 -3.84
N SER A 147 -3.76 -2.63 -5.09
CA SER A 147 -3.43 -1.72 -6.20
C SER A 147 -3.81 -0.26 -5.93
N VAL A 148 -4.78 -0.01 -5.05
CA VAL A 148 -5.19 1.33 -4.61
C VAL A 148 -4.03 2.09 -3.96
N GLY A 149 -3.16 1.40 -3.20
CA GLY A 149 -2.04 2.04 -2.48
C GLY A 149 -0.87 2.47 -3.37
N LEU A 150 -0.80 1.97 -4.62
CA LEU A 150 0.38 2.14 -5.46
C LEU A 150 0.70 3.61 -5.81
N ARG A 151 -0.33 4.44 -6.03
CA ARG A 151 -0.13 5.86 -6.35
C ARG A 151 0.47 6.61 -5.17
N ALA A 152 -0.06 6.40 -3.97
CA ALA A 152 0.49 7.00 -2.75
C ALA A 152 1.93 6.52 -2.48
N ALA A 153 2.24 5.23 -2.69
CA ALA A 153 3.59 4.69 -2.56
C ALA A 153 4.60 5.42 -3.46
N LYS A 154 4.23 5.67 -4.72
CA LYS A 154 5.07 6.42 -5.67
C LYS A 154 5.29 7.87 -5.24
N VAL A 155 4.28 8.52 -4.66
CA VAL A 155 4.43 9.86 -4.09
C VAL A 155 5.41 9.86 -2.93
N LEU A 156 5.25 8.94 -1.98
CA LEU A 156 6.12 8.81 -0.82
C LEU A 156 7.56 8.50 -1.23
N GLN A 157 7.76 7.65 -2.23
CA GLN A 157 9.09 7.37 -2.78
C GLN A 157 9.70 8.62 -3.43
N ARG A 158 8.94 9.33 -4.28
CA ARG A 158 9.42 10.53 -4.98
C ARG A 158 9.75 11.68 -4.03
N LYS A 159 8.88 11.94 -3.02
CA LYS A 159 9.02 13.09 -2.10
C LYS A 159 10.01 12.83 -0.96
N PHE A 160 10.07 11.62 -0.46
CA PHE A 160 10.79 11.30 0.79
C PHE A 160 11.83 10.18 0.63
N GLY A 161 11.93 9.58 -0.55
CA GLY A 161 12.87 8.49 -0.81
C GLY A 161 12.49 7.16 -0.14
N THR A 162 11.28 7.05 0.45
CA THR A 162 10.86 5.84 1.14
C THR A 162 10.55 4.74 0.12
N PRO A 163 11.30 3.62 0.10
CA PRO A 163 11.07 2.55 -0.85
C PRO A 163 9.71 1.87 -0.61
N TYR A 164 9.22 1.11 -1.60
CA TYR A 164 8.00 0.33 -1.42
C TYR A 164 8.14 -1.08 -1.98
N VAL A 165 7.37 -1.99 -1.42
CA VAL A 165 7.16 -3.36 -1.90
C VAL A 165 5.67 -3.61 -2.08
N VAL A 166 5.32 -4.51 -3.03
CA VAL A 166 3.93 -4.83 -3.37
C VAL A 166 3.64 -6.28 -2.99
N GLY A 167 2.72 -6.45 -2.05
CA GLY A 167 2.29 -7.73 -1.52
C GLY A 167 1.48 -7.55 -0.24
N ALA A 168 0.49 -8.42 -0.02
CA ALA A 168 -0.28 -8.46 1.22
C ALA A 168 0.28 -9.54 2.17
N PRO A 169 0.44 -9.25 3.47
CA PRO A 169 0.98 -10.24 4.42
C PRO A 169 -0.04 -11.36 4.68
N VAL A 170 0.18 -12.51 4.05
CA VAL A 170 -0.69 -13.70 4.11
C VAL A 170 0.14 -14.95 4.35
N GLY A 171 -0.15 -15.70 5.43
CA GLY A 171 0.44 -16.99 5.73
C GLY A 171 1.97 -16.98 5.61
N ARG A 172 2.53 -18.02 4.99
CA ARG A 172 3.99 -18.15 4.78
C ARG A 172 4.58 -17.12 3.82
N PHE A 173 3.78 -16.50 2.99
CA PHE A 173 4.26 -15.42 2.12
C PHE A 173 4.70 -14.18 2.92
N THR A 174 4.21 -13.97 4.15
CA THR A 174 4.62 -12.86 5.02
C THR A 174 6.13 -12.87 5.29
N GLU A 175 6.75 -14.04 5.42
CA GLU A 175 8.20 -14.18 5.58
C GLU A 175 8.94 -13.60 4.37
N LYS A 176 8.54 -14.01 3.16
CA LYS A 176 9.14 -13.51 1.91
C LYS A 176 8.91 -12.02 1.70
N LEU A 177 7.75 -11.53 2.13
CA LEU A 177 7.45 -10.10 2.12
C LEU A 177 8.38 -9.34 3.09
N SER A 178 8.61 -9.86 4.30
CA SER A 178 9.54 -9.28 5.27
C SER A 178 10.98 -9.24 4.76
N GLU A 179 11.49 -10.33 4.16
CA GLU A 179 12.81 -10.38 3.51
C GLU A 179 12.93 -9.30 2.42
N ALA A 180 11.89 -9.16 1.59
CA ALA A 180 11.85 -8.16 0.54
C ALA A 180 11.80 -6.71 1.06
N MET A 181 11.12 -6.49 2.19
CA MET A 181 11.10 -5.19 2.88
C MET A 181 12.51 -4.83 3.39
N GLU A 182 13.24 -5.80 3.98
CA GLU A 182 14.62 -5.58 4.43
C GLU A 182 15.56 -5.27 3.26
N ALA A 183 15.45 -6.00 2.16
CA ALA A 183 16.22 -5.74 0.95
C ALA A 183 15.91 -4.35 0.36
N ALA A 184 14.65 -3.93 0.36
CA ALA A 184 14.24 -2.60 -0.11
C ALA A 184 14.84 -1.47 0.77
N VAL A 185 14.86 -1.66 2.10
CA VAL A 185 15.47 -0.71 3.04
C VAL A 185 16.98 -0.64 2.87
N SER A 186 17.64 -1.76 2.56
CA SER A 186 19.09 -1.82 2.29
C SER A 186 19.47 -1.27 0.92
N GLY A 187 18.49 -1.01 0.04
CA GLY A 187 18.74 -0.57 -1.35
C GLY A 187 19.20 -1.70 -2.29
N GLU A 188 19.05 -2.96 -1.88
CA GLU A 188 19.51 -4.14 -2.64
C GLU A 188 18.45 -4.66 -3.62
N LYS A 189 17.21 -4.16 -3.53
CA LYS A 189 16.09 -4.70 -4.28
C LYS A 189 15.80 -3.92 -5.57
N GLU A 190 15.74 -4.64 -6.68
CA GLU A 190 15.37 -4.10 -7.99
C GLU A 190 13.87 -4.26 -8.31
N ASP A 191 13.23 -5.36 -7.89
CA ASP A 191 11.81 -5.64 -8.17
C ASP A 191 10.93 -5.39 -6.95
N ASN A 192 9.91 -4.55 -7.13
CA ASN A 192 8.98 -4.18 -6.07
C ASN A 192 7.83 -5.20 -5.89
N VAL A 193 7.54 -6.05 -6.90
CA VAL A 193 6.40 -6.97 -6.87
C VAL A 193 6.79 -8.32 -6.30
N VAL A 194 6.68 -8.48 -4.97
CA VAL A 194 7.19 -9.63 -4.23
C VAL A 194 6.48 -10.93 -4.58
N TYR A 195 5.15 -10.93 -4.71
CA TYR A 195 4.39 -12.14 -5.00
C TYR A 195 4.72 -12.71 -6.39
N ALA A 196 4.97 -11.87 -7.38
CA ALA A 196 5.35 -12.32 -8.71
C ALA A 196 6.71 -13.01 -8.71
N ALA A 197 7.71 -12.42 -8.04
CA ALA A 197 9.04 -13.01 -7.92
C ALA A 197 9.03 -14.36 -7.18
N CYS A 198 8.21 -14.49 -6.13
CA CYS A 198 8.04 -15.76 -5.40
C CYS A 198 7.46 -16.85 -6.29
N ARG A 199 6.44 -16.53 -7.09
CA ARG A 199 5.76 -17.48 -7.97
C ARG A 199 6.67 -17.96 -9.11
N MET A 200 7.40 -17.06 -9.75
CA MET A 200 8.37 -17.38 -10.79
C MET A 200 9.46 -18.33 -10.28
N SER A 201 9.92 -18.15 -9.04
CA SER A 201 10.90 -19.04 -8.42
C SER A 201 10.33 -20.45 -8.16
N ALA A 202 9.05 -20.55 -7.79
CA ALA A 202 8.37 -21.82 -7.56
C ALA A 202 8.16 -22.61 -8.88
N GLU A 203 7.81 -21.93 -9.97
CA GLU A 203 7.67 -22.54 -11.30
C GLU A 203 9.00 -23.13 -11.79
N ASN A 204 10.11 -22.41 -11.62
CA ASN A 204 11.45 -22.91 -11.99
C ASN A 204 11.89 -24.13 -11.17
N LEU A 205 11.41 -24.30 -9.93
CA LEU A 205 11.70 -25.47 -9.10
C LEU A 205 10.86 -26.70 -9.50
N GLN A 206 9.68 -26.51 -10.10
CA GLN A 206 8.83 -27.61 -10.56
C GLN A 206 9.36 -28.26 -11.85
N ASP A 207 9.95 -27.49 -12.77
CA ASP A 207 10.55 -28.00 -14.01
C ASP A 207 11.76 -28.91 -13.76
N VAL A 208 12.42 -28.78 -12.62
CA VAL A 208 13.62 -29.63 -12.27
C VAL A 208 13.22 -30.98 -11.69
N ASN A 209 12.00 -31.14 -11.17
CA ASN A 209 11.54 -32.36 -10.50
C ASN A 209 10.53 -33.21 -11.31
N ASP A 210 10.18 -32.81 -12.53
CA ASP A 210 9.18 -33.53 -13.34
C ASP A 210 9.79 -34.73 -14.07
N THR A 211 10.22 -35.76 -13.29
CA THR A 211 10.36 -37.12 -13.80
C THR A 211 9.05 -37.86 -13.66
N LYS A 212 8.27 -37.89 -14.75
CA LYS A 212 7.28 -38.92 -15.11
C LYS A 212 6.30 -39.37 -14.03
N GLU A 213 5.27 -38.57 -13.75
CA GLU A 213 3.98 -39.10 -13.33
C GLU A 213 2.84 -38.50 -14.14
N SER A 214 1.87 -39.34 -14.53
CA SER A 214 0.74 -39.06 -15.42
C SER A 214 -0.10 -37.86 -14.97
N PRO A 215 -0.72 -37.09 -15.90
CA PRO A 215 -1.50 -35.91 -15.57
C PRO A 215 -2.94 -36.24 -15.11
N SER A 216 -3.10 -37.17 -14.14
CA SER A 216 -4.40 -37.48 -13.58
C SER A 216 -4.59 -36.81 -12.23
N HIS A 217 -5.45 -35.77 -12.20
CA HIS A 217 -6.03 -35.09 -11.03
C HIS A 217 -5.18 -34.00 -10.32
N ARG A 218 -4.53 -33.10 -11.05
CA ARG A 218 -4.22 -31.81 -10.46
C ARG A 218 -5.53 -31.00 -10.37
N VAL A 219 -6.08 -30.86 -9.16
CA VAL A 219 -7.12 -29.85 -8.92
C VAL A 219 -6.42 -28.49 -9.07
N GLU A 220 -6.59 -27.87 -10.25
CA GLU A 220 -6.13 -26.49 -10.44
C GLU A 220 -7.02 -25.57 -9.60
N MET A 221 -6.42 -24.85 -8.67
CA MET A 221 -7.09 -23.79 -7.94
C MET A 221 -7.00 -22.50 -8.76
N THR A 222 -8.12 -21.82 -8.98
CA THR A 222 -8.16 -20.50 -9.62
C THR A 222 -8.63 -19.49 -8.59
N LEU A 223 -7.87 -18.40 -8.43
CA LEU A 223 -8.22 -17.26 -7.61
C LEU A 223 -8.63 -16.09 -8.50
N ILE A 224 -9.74 -15.43 -8.18
CA ILE A 224 -10.25 -14.26 -8.91
C ILE A 224 -10.48 -13.14 -7.91
N GLY A 225 -9.86 -11.98 -8.16
CA GLY A 225 -10.02 -10.82 -7.28
C GLY A 225 -8.99 -9.73 -7.56
N GLU A 226 -8.72 -8.92 -6.56
CA GLU A 226 -7.75 -7.83 -6.63
C GLU A 226 -6.31 -8.40 -6.81
N PRO A 227 -5.53 -7.90 -7.79
CA PRO A 227 -4.28 -8.54 -8.22
C PRO A 227 -3.25 -8.74 -7.10
N VAL A 228 -3.04 -7.76 -6.24
CA VAL A 228 -2.04 -7.85 -5.16
C VAL A 228 -2.45 -8.88 -4.12
N THR A 229 -3.72 -8.84 -3.71
CA THR A 229 -4.27 -9.76 -2.70
C THR A 229 -4.29 -11.19 -3.21
N MET A 230 -4.79 -11.40 -4.43
CA MET A 230 -4.88 -12.75 -5.02
C MET A 230 -3.49 -13.29 -5.36
N GLY A 231 -2.58 -12.46 -5.87
CA GLY A 231 -1.20 -12.84 -6.11
C GLY A 231 -0.46 -13.25 -4.84
N SER A 232 -0.65 -12.50 -3.75
CA SER A 232 -0.06 -12.82 -2.43
C SER A 232 -0.64 -14.11 -1.83
N LEU A 233 -1.95 -14.32 -1.97
CA LEU A 233 -2.62 -15.54 -1.52
C LEU A 233 -2.15 -16.75 -2.34
N ALA A 234 -2.01 -16.62 -3.66
CA ALA A 234 -1.47 -17.66 -4.51
C ALA A 234 -0.04 -18.03 -4.09
N ALA A 235 0.84 -17.06 -3.91
CA ALA A 235 2.20 -17.29 -3.43
C ALA A 235 2.22 -17.98 -2.06
N ALA A 236 1.34 -17.58 -1.13
CA ALA A 236 1.24 -18.24 0.18
C ALA A 236 0.81 -19.71 0.07
N ILE A 237 -0.16 -20.03 -0.80
CA ILE A 237 -0.63 -21.40 -1.05
C ILE A 237 0.50 -22.23 -1.72
N GLU A 238 1.16 -21.69 -2.72
CA GLU A 238 2.26 -22.34 -3.42
C GLU A 238 3.42 -22.64 -2.47
N LEU A 239 3.81 -21.70 -1.61
CA LEU A 239 4.84 -21.89 -0.59
C LEU A 239 4.48 -22.92 0.49
N GLN A 240 3.20 -23.01 0.83
CA GLN A 240 2.74 -23.88 1.91
C GLN A 240 2.45 -25.31 1.46
N TYR A 241 1.89 -25.46 0.27
CA TYR A 241 1.36 -26.75 -0.21
C TYR A 241 2.10 -27.30 -1.44
N SER A 242 3.07 -26.56 -1.99
CA SER A 242 3.81 -26.90 -3.23
C SER A 242 2.86 -27.21 -4.40
N ARG A 243 1.80 -26.43 -4.54
CA ARG A 243 0.77 -26.57 -5.58
C ARG A 243 0.65 -25.30 -6.38
N SER A 244 0.61 -25.42 -7.69
CA SER A 244 0.39 -24.28 -8.59
C SER A 244 -1.03 -23.72 -8.46
N VAL A 245 -1.15 -22.40 -8.48
CA VAL A 245 -2.39 -21.65 -8.38
C VAL A 245 -2.50 -20.68 -9.56
N ARG A 246 -3.65 -20.64 -10.22
CA ARG A 246 -3.94 -19.64 -11.27
C ARG A 246 -4.56 -18.38 -10.66
N VAL A 247 -4.08 -17.20 -11.05
CA VAL A 247 -4.63 -15.89 -10.67
C VAL A 247 -5.09 -15.15 -11.90
#